data_8f65d708264e938fa94cc2d04b76b6c9
#
_entry.id   8f65d708264e938fa94cc2d04b76b6c9
#
_cell.length_a   1.000
_cell.length_b   1.000
_cell.length_c   1.000
_cell.angle_alpha   90.00
_cell.angle_beta   90.00
_cell.angle_gamma   90.00
#
_symmetry.space_group_name_H-M   'P 1'
#
loop_
_entity.id
_entity.type
_entity.pdbx_description
1 polymer ?
#
loop_
_entity_poly.entity_id
_entity_poly.type
_entity_poly.pdbx_seq_one_letter_code
_entity_poly.pdbx_strand_id
1 'polypeptide(L)'
;MANNLVSVIMPVYNAESHVAEAIGSVLRQSHQNLELITVDDASTDDSFKIISTIRDQRLKCVRLKNNSGAGKARNEGIRMAKGRFIAFLDADDLWLEEKLSAQIELMEQTGVALSYTDYYLMDGESKFTHRVSSLPSLNYRMMKKNNYIGCLTAMYDTSLVGKMYMPERRKRQDWALWLEILSKSDRSMSLQIPLAAYRRTDNSLSRNKLSLMSENYRFYREVLGYNPGVASLLFVRFLCAYLWYKTTSVKSID
;
A
#
# COMPACT_ATOMS: atom_id res chain seq x y z
N MET A 1 24.75 -10.92 10.22
CA MET A 1 23.62 -10.03 10.51
C MET A 1 22.55 -10.28 9.46
N ALA A 2 21.31 -10.50 9.86
CA ALA A 2 20.21 -10.66 8.89
C ALA A 2 20.14 -9.40 8.00
N ASN A 3 19.94 -9.60 6.70
CA ASN A 3 19.82 -8.47 5.77
C ASN A 3 18.44 -7.81 5.97
N ASN A 4 18.35 -6.76 6.79
CA ASN A 4 17.14 -6.02 7.07
C ASN A 4 16.94 -4.82 6.12
N LEU A 5 17.47 -4.92 4.90
CA LEU A 5 17.24 -3.91 3.87
C LEU A 5 15.75 -3.86 3.52
N VAL A 6 15.17 -2.67 3.53
CA VAL A 6 13.80 -2.41 3.09
C VAL A 6 13.83 -1.73 1.72
N SER A 7 13.14 -2.30 0.73
CA SER A 7 12.86 -1.62 -0.53
C SER A 7 11.49 -0.97 -0.45
N VAL A 8 11.47 0.35 -0.46
CA VAL A 8 10.23 1.15 -0.51
C VAL A 8 9.91 1.44 -1.96
N ILE A 9 8.71 1.05 -2.41
CA ILE A 9 8.25 1.23 -3.79
C ILE A 9 7.25 2.38 -3.83
N MET A 10 7.55 3.40 -4.62
CA MET A 10 6.72 4.60 -4.78
C MET A 10 6.37 4.81 -6.26
N PRO A 11 5.15 4.44 -6.70
CA PRO A 11 4.67 4.83 -8.01
C PRO A 11 4.37 6.34 -8.02
N VAL A 12 4.75 7.03 -9.09
CA VAL A 12 4.55 8.47 -9.25
C VAL A 12 3.83 8.74 -10.55
N TYR A 13 2.76 9.52 -10.51
CA TYR A 13 2.10 10.07 -11.69
C TYR A 13 1.38 11.37 -11.35
N ASN A 14 1.84 12.49 -11.93
CA ASN A 14 1.30 13.83 -11.73
C ASN A 14 1.11 14.18 -10.25
N ALA A 15 2.20 14.12 -9.50
CA ALA A 15 2.24 14.32 -8.04
C ALA A 15 3.18 15.47 -7.63
N GLU A 16 3.41 16.46 -8.50
CA GLU A 16 4.37 17.56 -8.27
C GLU A 16 4.16 18.29 -6.93
N SER A 17 2.90 18.42 -6.49
CA SER A 17 2.56 19.09 -5.22
C SER A 17 2.97 18.33 -3.97
N HIS A 18 3.18 17.00 -4.04
CA HIS A 18 3.31 16.15 -2.84
C HIS A 18 4.52 15.22 -2.88
N VAL A 19 5.07 14.92 -4.05
CA VAL A 19 6.13 13.91 -4.21
C VAL A 19 7.39 14.21 -3.38
N ALA A 20 7.77 15.46 -3.23
CA ALA A 20 8.93 15.83 -2.40
C ALA A 20 8.70 15.55 -0.91
N GLU A 21 7.49 15.83 -0.40
CA GLU A 21 7.09 15.55 0.96
C GLU A 21 7.03 14.04 1.23
N ALA A 22 6.43 13.27 0.31
CA ALA A 22 6.35 11.82 0.37
C ALA A 22 7.74 11.17 0.41
N ILE A 23 8.65 11.55 -0.49
CA ILE A 23 10.04 11.08 -0.50
C ILE A 23 10.74 11.45 0.81
N GLY A 24 10.57 12.68 1.28
CA GLY A 24 11.14 13.14 2.54
C GLY A 24 10.69 12.30 3.73
N SER A 25 9.41 11.86 3.77
CA SER A 25 8.88 11.02 4.84
C SER A 25 9.51 9.62 4.88
N VAL A 26 9.91 9.08 3.73
CA VAL A 26 10.65 7.81 3.62
C VAL A 26 12.12 7.98 4.02
N LEU A 27 12.78 9.02 3.53
CA LEU A 27 14.21 9.22 3.81
C LEU A 27 14.51 9.60 5.26
N ARG A 28 13.50 10.12 6.00
CA ARG A 28 13.58 10.41 7.44
C ARG A 28 13.19 9.24 8.35
N GLN A 29 12.92 8.03 7.81
CA GLN A 29 12.62 6.87 8.67
C GLN A 29 13.78 6.59 9.63
N SER A 30 13.47 6.20 10.87
CA SER A 30 14.49 5.82 11.88
C SER A 30 15.32 4.62 11.44
N HIS A 31 14.70 3.69 10.69
CA HIS A 31 15.41 2.59 10.04
C HIS A 31 16.12 3.08 8.77
N GLN A 32 17.45 3.27 8.83
CA GLN A 32 18.23 3.86 7.74
C GLN A 32 18.66 2.87 6.65
N ASN A 33 18.61 1.55 6.91
CA ASN A 33 18.95 0.52 5.91
C ASN A 33 17.80 0.30 4.93
N LEU A 34 17.57 1.28 4.08
CA LEU A 34 16.50 1.28 3.08
C LEU A 34 17.00 1.72 1.69
N GLU A 35 16.29 1.33 0.67
CA GLU A 35 16.32 1.93 -0.67
C GLU A 35 14.90 2.42 -1.01
N LEU A 36 14.79 3.60 -1.60
CA LEU A 36 13.55 4.15 -2.13
C LEU A 36 13.60 4.08 -3.65
N ILE A 37 12.67 3.35 -4.24
CA ILE A 37 12.55 3.18 -5.69
C ILE A 37 11.30 3.92 -6.15
N THR A 38 11.49 5.13 -6.69
CA THR A 38 10.42 5.89 -7.33
C THR A 38 10.29 5.46 -8.79
N VAL A 39 9.08 5.17 -9.21
CA VAL A 39 8.77 4.80 -10.60
C VAL A 39 7.80 5.81 -11.18
N ASP A 40 8.32 6.76 -11.96
CA ASP A 40 7.52 7.77 -12.65
C ASP A 40 6.80 7.13 -13.84
N ASP A 41 5.48 7.07 -13.76
CA ASP A 41 4.59 6.45 -14.76
C ASP A 41 4.26 7.43 -15.90
N ALA A 42 5.30 8.05 -16.50
CA ALA A 42 5.22 9.05 -17.55
C ALA A 42 4.44 10.30 -17.12
N SER A 43 4.78 10.91 -15.99
CA SER A 43 4.20 12.18 -15.54
C SER A 43 4.36 13.29 -16.59
N THR A 44 3.35 14.15 -16.68
CA THR A 44 3.29 15.31 -17.59
C THR A 44 3.51 16.65 -16.87
N ASP A 45 3.56 16.61 -15.54
CA ASP A 45 3.88 17.74 -14.65
C ASP A 45 5.38 17.74 -14.25
N ASP A 46 5.76 18.58 -13.29
CA ASP A 46 7.14 18.68 -12.80
C ASP A 46 7.57 17.54 -11.84
N SER A 47 6.76 16.50 -11.61
CA SER A 47 7.07 15.39 -10.67
C SER A 47 8.45 14.79 -10.91
N PHE A 48 8.76 14.37 -12.14
CA PHE A 48 10.04 13.77 -12.48
C PHE A 48 11.22 14.72 -12.25
N LYS A 49 11.05 15.99 -12.57
CA LYS A 49 12.07 17.05 -12.38
C LYS A 49 12.34 17.23 -10.88
N ILE A 50 11.30 17.31 -10.05
CA ILE A 50 11.41 17.43 -8.59
C ILE A 50 12.20 16.24 -8.03
N ILE A 51 11.83 15.01 -8.36
CA ILE A 51 12.55 13.82 -7.92
C ILE A 51 14.03 13.87 -8.30
N SER A 52 14.34 14.33 -9.52
CA SER A 52 15.70 14.40 -10.05
C SER A 52 16.59 15.43 -9.32
N THR A 53 16.02 16.37 -8.57
CA THR A 53 16.78 17.34 -7.77
C THR A 53 17.18 16.79 -6.40
N ILE A 54 16.53 15.73 -5.91
CA ILE A 54 16.78 15.17 -4.58
C ILE A 54 18.10 14.38 -4.61
N ARG A 55 19.02 14.74 -3.71
CA ARG A 55 20.35 14.13 -3.60
C ARG A 55 20.42 13.22 -2.37
N ASP A 56 20.05 11.95 -2.56
CA ASP A 56 20.18 10.90 -1.55
C ASP A 56 20.58 9.59 -2.24
N GLN A 57 21.62 8.93 -1.76
CA GLN A 57 22.15 7.68 -2.37
C GLN A 57 21.15 6.51 -2.26
N ARG A 58 20.20 6.57 -1.35
CA ARG A 58 19.16 5.56 -1.16
C ARG A 58 18.02 5.72 -2.18
N LEU A 59 17.88 6.88 -2.81
CA LEU A 59 16.85 7.17 -3.81
C LEU A 59 17.28 6.70 -5.20
N LYS A 60 16.43 5.89 -5.82
CA LYS A 60 16.53 5.48 -7.23
C LYS A 60 15.27 5.91 -7.96
N CYS A 61 15.42 6.58 -9.10
CA CYS A 61 14.30 6.99 -9.92
C CYS A 61 14.36 6.32 -11.30
N VAL A 62 13.22 5.76 -11.71
CA VAL A 62 13.01 5.21 -13.06
C VAL A 62 11.80 5.87 -13.67
N ARG A 63 11.89 6.22 -14.95
CA ARG A 63 10.77 6.78 -15.72
C ARG A 63 10.30 5.79 -16.77
N LEU A 64 9.00 5.50 -16.79
CA LEU A 64 8.38 4.68 -17.81
C LEU A 64 8.13 5.48 -19.09
N LYS A 65 8.10 4.79 -20.24
CA LYS A 65 7.87 5.45 -21.54
C LYS A 65 6.43 5.93 -21.71
N ASN A 66 5.47 5.21 -21.14
CA ASN A 66 4.04 5.49 -21.26
C ASN A 66 3.36 5.27 -19.91
N ASN A 67 2.25 5.99 -19.66
CA ASN A 67 1.41 5.75 -18.49
C ASN A 67 0.80 4.35 -18.56
N SER A 68 1.20 3.51 -17.65
CA SER A 68 0.83 2.09 -17.56
C SER A 68 -0.01 1.76 -16.32
N GLY A 69 -0.18 2.73 -15.43
CA GLY A 69 -0.93 2.63 -14.18
C GLY A 69 -0.09 2.16 -12.99
N ALA A 70 -0.52 2.55 -11.79
CA ALA A 70 0.22 2.34 -10.54
C ALA A 70 0.64 0.89 -10.28
N GLY A 71 -0.15 -0.11 -10.73
CA GLY A 71 0.21 -1.54 -10.57
C GLY A 71 1.45 -1.94 -11.35
N LYS A 72 1.55 -1.50 -12.62
CA LYS A 72 2.74 -1.75 -13.43
C LYS A 72 3.95 -0.98 -12.90
N ALA A 73 3.77 0.26 -12.48
CA ALA A 73 4.82 1.05 -11.85
C ALA A 73 5.34 0.37 -10.57
N ARG A 74 4.44 -0.11 -9.69
CA ARG A 74 4.85 -0.88 -8.50
C ARG A 74 5.58 -2.17 -8.87
N ASN A 75 5.12 -2.91 -9.88
CA ASN A 75 5.79 -4.13 -10.33
C ASN A 75 7.21 -3.86 -10.86
N GLU A 76 7.42 -2.73 -11.55
CA GLU A 76 8.76 -2.33 -11.97
C GLU A 76 9.66 -2.08 -10.76
N GLY A 77 9.16 -1.34 -9.77
CA GLY A 77 9.88 -1.14 -8.51
C GLY A 77 10.17 -2.46 -7.78
N ILE A 78 9.20 -3.39 -7.70
CA ILE A 78 9.40 -4.72 -7.09
C ILE A 78 10.49 -5.53 -7.82
N ARG A 79 10.56 -5.46 -9.15
CA ARG A 79 11.62 -6.13 -9.90
C ARG A 79 13.01 -5.61 -9.51
N MET A 80 13.14 -4.31 -9.34
CA MET A 80 14.39 -3.63 -8.99
C MET A 80 14.76 -3.79 -7.51
N ALA A 81 13.80 -4.06 -6.64
CA ALA A 81 13.97 -4.17 -5.20
C ALA A 81 15.05 -5.20 -4.83
N LYS A 82 15.94 -4.85 -3.90
CA LYS A 82 17.01 -5.70 -3.36
C LYS A 82 16.78 -6.08 -1.89
N GLY A 83 15.81 -5.43 -1.25
CA GLY A 83 15.51 -5.61 0.15
C GLY A 83 14.85 -6.96 0.46
N ARG A 84 15.14 -7.45 1.66
CA ARG A 84 14.37 -8.54 2.27
C ARG A 84 12.92 -8.11 2.48
N PHE A 85 12.70 -6.89 2.91
CA PHE A 85 11.35 -6.35 3.09
C PHE A 85 10.97 -5.45 1.92
N ILE A 86 9.72 -5.55 1.48
CA ILE A 86 9.13 -4.64 0.49
C ILE A 86 7.94 -3.93 1.12
N ALA A 87 7.93 -2.59 1.01
CA ALA A 87 6.86 -1.73 1.48
C ALA A 87 6.45 -0.76 0.36
N PHE A 88 5.26 -0.17 0.47
CA PHE A 88 4.66 0.68 -0.56
C PHE A 88 4.23 2.02 0.03
N LEU A 89 4.50 3.09 -0.70
CA LEU A 89 3.99 4.42 -0.40
C LEU A 89 3.59 5.10 -1.70
N ASP A 90 2.38 5.66 -1.78
CA ASP A 90 1.96 6.46 -2.92
C ASP A 90 2.54 7.88 -2.81
N ALA A 91 2.75 8.56 -3.94
CA ALA A 91 3.49 9.83 -4.02
C ALA A 91 2.78 11.03 -3.39
N ASP A 92 1.55 10.85 -2.94
CA ASP A 92 0.72 11.84 -2.23
C ASP A 92 0.49 11.51 -0.76
N ASP A 93 1.00 10.36 -0.26
CA ASP A 93 0.86 9.88 1.11
C ASP A 93 2.14 10.11 1.93
N LEU A 94 2.04 9.95 3.25
CA LEU A 94 3.16 10.12 4.17
C LEU A 94 3.34 8.94 5.11
N TRP A 95 4.58 8.74 5.56
CA TRP A 95 4.93 7.86 6.67
C TRP A 95 5.40 8.65 7.90
N LEU A 96 5.08 8.11 9.08
CA LEU A 96 5.66 8.54 10.35
C LEU A 96 7.01 7.84 10.54
N GLU A 97 7.91 8.49 11.26
CA GLU A 97 9.34 8.17 11.33
C GLU A 97 9.64 6.73 11.77
N GLU A 98 8.85 6.18 12.69
CA GLU A 98 9.09 4.86 13.28
C GLU A 98 8.46 3.67 12.52
N LYS A 99 7.87 3.91 11.35
CA LYS A 99 7.09 2.86 10.66
C LYS A 99 7.92 1.64 10.32
N LEU A 100 9.07 1.82 9.68
CA LEU A 100 9.87 0.69 9.21
C LEU A 100 10.51 -0.07 10.37
N SER A 101 11.07 0.62 11.36
CA SER A 101 11.67 -0.02 12.53
C SER A 101 10.67 -0.86 13.31
N ALA A 102 9.48 -0.30 13.60
CA ALA A 102 8.44 -0.99 14.34
C ALA A 102 7.87 -2.20 13.59
N GLN A 103 7.67 -2.10 12.26
CA GLN A 103 7.20 -3.23 11.47
C GLN A 103 8.24 -4.35 11.35
N ILE A 104 9.53 -4.03 11.18
CA ILE A 104 10.60 -5.02 11.17
C ILE A 104 10.63 -5.78 12.50
N GLU A 105 10.61 -5.05 13.62
CA GLU A 105 10.59 -5.65 14.95
C GLU A 105 9.41 -6.62 15.14
N LEU A 106 8.18 -6.19 14.79
CA LEU A 106 7.00 -7.06 14.83
C LEU A 106 7.19 -8.32 13.98
N MET A 107 7.68 -8.16 12.75
CA MET A 107 7.82 -9.29 11.81
C MET A 107 8.91 -10.27 12.28
N GLU A 108 10.01 -9.78 12.85
CA GLU A 108 11.06 -10.63 13.41
C GLU A 108 10.62 -11.37 14.67
N GLN A 109 9.86 -10.72 15.56
CA GLN A 109 9.33 -11.35 16.78
C GLN A 109 8.25 -12.39 16.49
N THR A 110 7.44 -12.18 15.46
CA THR A 110 6.25 -13.01 15.20
C THR A 110 6.39 -13.99 14.05
N GLY A 111 7.39 -13.79 13.17
CA GLY A 111 7.60 -14.59 11.96
C GLY A 111 6.52 -14.40 10.87
N VAL A 112 5.68 -13.36 10.95
CA VAL A 112 4.65 -13.13 9.93
C VAL A 112 5.25 -12.61 8.63
N ALA A 113 4.73 -13.10 7.51
CA ALA A 113 5.18 -12.67 6.19
C ALA A 113 4.63 -11.31 5.74
N LEU A 114 3.57 -10.82 6.37
CA LEU A 114 2.90 -9.55 6.04
C LEU A 114 2.52 -8.82 7.32
N SER A 115 2.95 -7.57 7.45
CA SER A 115 2.56 -6.65 8.51
C SER A 115 1.90 -5.40 7.94
N TYR A 116 1.10 -4.73 8.77
CA TYR A 116 0.45 -3.47 8.44
C TYR A 116 0.21 -2.64 9.71
N THR A 117 -0.23 -1.39 9.52
CA THR A 117 -0.43 -0.45 10.62
C THR A 117 -1.81 0.21 10.53
N ASP A 118 -2.23 0.91 11.57
CA ASP A 118 -3.23 1.95 11.45
C ASP A 118 -2.69 3.10 10.60
N TYR A 119 -3.56 4.03 10.22
CA TYR A 119 -3.12 5.23 9.52
C TYR A 119 -4.04 6.42 9.82
N TYR A 120 -3.53 7.60 9.57
CA TYR A 120 -4.31 8.82 9.60
C TYR A 120 -4.90 9.12 8.22
N LEU A 121 -6.08 9.75 8.21
CA LEU A 121 -6.56 10.49 7.04
C LEU A 121 -6.08 11.92 7.19
N MET A 122 -5.52 12.49 6.15
CA MET A 122 -5.12 13.89 6.10
C MET A 122 -5.79 14.61 4.93
N ASP A 123 -5.94 15.92 5.07
CA ASP A 123 -6.43 16.79 4.01
C ASP A 123 -5.32 17.22 3.03
N GLY A 124 -5.64 18.13 2.10
CA GLY A 124 -4.68 18.65 1.13
C GLY A 124 -3.50 19.42 1.74
N GLU A 125 -3.66 19.94 2.97
CA GLU A 125 -2.66 20.70 3.72
C GLU A 125 -1.84 19.83 4.68
N SER A 126 -1.90 18.51 4.56
CA SER A 126 -1.24 17.52 5.43
C SER A 126 -1.72 17.53 6.89
N LYS A 127 -2.90 18.11 7.19
CA LYS A 127 -3.50 18.07 8.51
C LYS A 127 -4.23 16.76 8.75
N PHE A 128 -3.91 16.08 9.84
CA PHE A 128 -4.60 14.83 10.21
C PHE A 128 -6.03 15.12 10.67
N THR A 129 -7.00 14.39 10.12
CA THR A 129 -8.43 14.59 10.38
C THR A 129 -9.08 13.41 11.08
N HIS A 130 -8.68 12.19 10.75
CA HIS A 130 -9.22 10.96 11.33
C HIS A 130 -8.12 9.91 11.47
N ARG A 131 -8.31 9.01 12.44
CA ARG A 131 -7.54 7.76 12.53
C ARG A 131 -8.37 6.62 11.97
N VAL A 132 -7.74 5.76 11.19
CA VAL A 132 -8.30 4.50 10.72
C VAL A 132 -7.60 3.36 11.43
N SER A 133 -8.34 2.66 12.29
CA SER A 133 -7.83 1.53 13.04
C SER A 133 -7.90 0.25 12.22
N SER A 134 -6.83 -0.51 12.22
CA SER A 134 -6.70 -1.80 11.55
C SER A 134 -7.18 -2.94 12.44
N LEU A 135 -7.50 -4.08 11.85
CA LEU A 135 -7.76 -5.32 12.60
C LEU A 135 -6.43 -5.88 13.12
N PRO A 136 -6.38 -6.48 14.34
CA PRO A 136 -5.13 -6.96 14.93
C PRO A 136 -4.40 -8.01 14.09
N SER A 137 -5.16 -8.89 13.46
CA SER A 137 -4.63 -9.90 12.55
C SER A 137 -5.63 -10.22 11.44
N LEU A 138 -5.11 -10.65 10.30
CA LEU A 138 -5.92 -11.04 9.14
C LEU A 138 -5.36 -12.34 8.55
N ASN A 139 -6.27 -13.17 8.08
CA ASN A 139 -5.95 -14.36 7.30
C ASN A 139 -6.62 -14.30 5.92
N TYR A 140 -6.30 -15.26 5.06
CA TYR A 140 -6.85 -15.33 3.70
C TYR A 140 -8.38 -15.28 3.65
N ARG A 141 -9.08 -15.97 4.59
CA ARG A 141 -10.56 -15.98 4.63
C ARG A 141 -11.15 -14.62 4.98
N MET A 142 -10.52 -13.90 5.89
CA MET A 142 -10.93 -12.55 6.27
C MET A 142 -10.70 -11.58 5.11
N MET A 143 -9.51 -11.63 4.51
CA MET A 143 -9.15 -10.77 3.36
C MET A 143 -10.03 -11.01 2.14
N LYS A 144 -10.61 -12.18 1.94
CA LYS A 144 -11.62 -12.40 0.87
C LYS A 144 -12.92 -11.63 1.07
N LYS A 145 -13.23 -11.18 2.30
CA LYS A 145 -14.47 -10.43 2.56
C LYS A 145 -14.34 -8.95 2.25
N ASN A 146 -13.15 -8.39 2.45
CA ASN A 146 -12.86 -6.96 2.19
C ASN A 146 -11.35 -6.75 2.14
N ASN A 147 -10.89 -5.70 1.43
CA ASN A 147 -9.52 -5.21 1.55
C ASN A 147 -9.39 -4.37 2.83
N TYR A 148 -8.86 -4.97 3.89
CA TYR A 148 -8.67 -4.31 5.19
C TYR A 148 -7.29 -3.66 5.33
N ILE A 149 -6.37 -3.88 4.39
CA ILE A 149 -4.99 -3.40 4.44
C ILE A 149 -4.80 -2.28 3.41
N GLY A 150 -4.57 -1.07 3.88
CA GLY A 150 -4.18 0.05 3.02
C GLY A 150 -2.77 -0.15 2.45
N CYS A 151 -2.57 0.12 1.15
CA CYS A 151 -1.30 -0.11 0.47
C CYS A 151 -0.12 0.58 1.21
N LEU A 152 -0.32 1.83 1.63
CA LEU A 152 0.68 2.63 2.34
C LEU A 152 1.08 2.08 3.73
N THR A 153 0.27 1.17 4.30
CA THR A 153 0.50 0.62 5.64
C THR A 153 1.28 -0.69 5.62
N ALA A 154 1.29 -1.37 4.47
CA ALA A 154 1.76 -2.75 4.35
C ALA A 154 3.28 -2.85 4.17
N MET A 155 3.85 -3.92 4.73
CA MET A 155 5.21 -4.40 4.48
C MET A 155 5.22 -5.92 4.48
N TYR A 156 5.94 -6.55 3.53
CA TYR A 156 6.05 -8.01 3.48
C TYR A 156 7.50 -8.48 3.36
N ASP A 157 7.77 -9.71 3.85
CA ASP A 157 9.09 -10.33 3.87
C ASP A 157 9.27 -11.27 2.67
N THR A 158 10.14 -10.88 1.76
CA THR A 158 10.45 -11.67 0.55
C THR A 158 11.19 -12.97 0.86
N SER A 159 11.84 -13.09 2.00
CA SER A 159 12.53 -14.33 2.38
C SER A 159 11.54 -15.45 2.73
N LEU A 160 10.31 -15.10 3.10
CA LEU A 160 9.25 -16.05 3.46
C LEU A 160 8.35 -16.42 2.28
N VAL A 161 8.05 -15.45 1.39
CA VAL A 161 7.07 -15.66 0.31
C VAL A 161 7.61 -15.42 -1.09
N GLY A 162 8.87 -14.95 -1.20
CA GLY A 162 9.45 -14.50 -2.46
C GLY A 162 8.98 -13.12 -2.88
N LYS A 163 9.49 -12.61 -4.00
CA LYS A 163 8.95 -11.38 -4.61
C LYS A 163 7.59 -11.69 -5.22
N MET A 164 6.59 -10.90 -4.81
CA MET A 164 5.21 -11.04 -5.25
C MET A 164 4.81 -9.82 -6.07
N TYR A 165 4.09 -10.03 -7.16
CA TYR A 165 3.71 -8.99 -8.11
C TYR A 165 2.21 -8.72 -8.10
N MET A 166 1.85 -7.47 -8.35
CA MET A 166 0.46 -7.07 -8.50
C MET A 166 -0.09 -7.51 -9.86
N PRO A 167 -1.35 -7.97 -9.97
CA PRO A 167 -1.95 -8.27 -11.26
C PRO A 167 -2.08 -7.00 -12.13
N GLU A 168 -1.99 -7.17 -13.44
CA GLU A 168 -2.12 -6.08 -14.43
C GLU A 168 -3.58 -5.60 -14.56
N ARG A 169 -4.05 -4.90 -13.55
CA ARG A 169 -5.37 -4.27 -13.51
C ARG A 169 -5.28 -2.87 -12.89
N ARG A 170 -6.26 -2.01 -13.17
CA ARG A 170 -6.20 -0.62 -12.68
C ARG A 170 -6.64 -0.43 -11.23
N LYS A 171 -7.42 -1.33 -10.66
CA LYS A 171 -7.96 -1.22 -9.29
C LYS A 171 -7.85 -2.55 -8.54
N ARG A 172 -7.75 -2.50 -7.22
CA ARG A 172 -7.66 -3.69 -6.34
C ARG A 172 -6.43 -4.56 -6.55
N GLN A 173 -5.35 -3.99 -7.06
CA GLN A 173 -4.07 -4.68 -7.28
C GLN A 173 -3.43 -5.09 -5.94
N ASP A 174 -3.45 -4.17 -4.97
CA ASP A 174 -3.02 -4.35 -3.60
C ASP A 174 -3.79 -5.49 -2.91
N TRP A 175 -5.10 -5.51 -3.05
CA TRP A 175 -5.93 -6.58 -2.47
C TRP A 175 -5.58 -7.97 -3.02
N ALA A 176 -5.33 -8.08 -4.32
CA ALA A 176 -4.89 -9.32 -4.93
C ALA A 176 -3.51 -9.75 -4.40
N LEU A 177 -2.57 -8.81 -4.27
CA LEU A 177 -1.25 -9.07 -3.71
C LEU A 177 -1.33 -9.58 -2.27
N TRP A 178 -2.17 -8.95 -1.42
CA TRP A 178 -2.34 -9.40 -0.02
C TRP A 178 -2.94 -10.80 0.06
N LEU A 179 -3.90 -11.11 -0.80
CA LEU A 179 -4.47 -12.46 -0.88
C LEU A 179 -3.44 -13.48 -1.34
N GLU A 180 -2.60 -13.15 -2.30
CA GLU A 180 -1.55 -14.05 -2.76
C GLU A 180 -0.51 -14.32 -1.65
N ILE A 181 -0.05 -13.28 -0.93
CA ILE A 181 0.85 -13.44 0.21
C ILE A 181 0.20 -14.32 1.28
N LEU A 182 -1.07 -14.04 1.64
CA LEU A 182 -1.80 -14.81 2.65
C LEU A 182 -2.20 -16.22 2.20
N SER A 183 -2.10 -16.54 0.92
CA SER A 183 -2.23 -17.93 0.44
C SER A 183 -1.00 -18.79 0.74
N LYS A 184 0.16 -18.14 0.97
CA LYS A 184 1.44 -18.77 1.27
C LYS A 184 1.86 -18.62 2.74
N SER A 185 1.06 -17.88 3.53
CA SER A 185 1.32 -17.62 4.94
C SER A 185 0.03 -17.71 5.75
N ASP A 186 0.13 -18.10 7.03
CA ASP A 186 -1.06 -18.36 7.85
C ASP A 186 -1.85 -17.10 8.16
N ARG A 187 -1.14 -16.00 8.48
CA ARG A 187 -1.73 -14.75 8.94
C ARG A 187 -0.83 -13.55 8.67
N SER A 188 -1.42 -12.37 8.71
CA SER A 188 -0.73 -11.09 8.85
C SER A 188 -1.04 -10.47 10.21
N MET A 189 -0.22 -9.53 10.66
CA MET A 189 -0.40 -8.83 11.93
C MET A 189 -0.29 -7.32 11.77
N SER A 190 -1.05 -6.60 12.62
CA SER A 190 -1.01 -5.15 12.73
C SER A 190 -0.33 -4.70 14.00
N LEU A 191 0.42 -3.61 13.92
CA LEU A 191 0.91 -2.89 15.09
C LEU A 191 -0.19 -2.13 15.84
N GLN A 192 -1.35 -1.88 15.22
CA GLN A 192 -2.47 -1.11 15.77
C GLN A 192 -2.08 0.30 16.26
N ILE A 193 -1.03 0.86 15.69
CA ILE A 193 -0.59 2.25 15.88
C ILE A 193 -0.55 2.94 14.52
N PRO A 194 -0.93 4.23 14.43
CA PRO A 194 -0.93 4.95 13.16
C PRO A 194 0.49 5.39 12.80
N LEU A 195 1.05 4.77 11.77
CA LEU A 195 2.40 5.03 11.28
C LEU A 195 2.44 5.47 9.82
N ALA A 196 1.28 5.73 9.22
CA ALA A 196 1.12 6.27 7.88
C ALA A 196 -0.01 7.30 7.84
N ALA A 197 -0.03 8.15 6.83
CA ALA A 197 -1.08 9.13 6.61
C ALA A 197 -1.52 9.12 5.14
N TYR A 198 -2.82 8.89 4.93
CA TYR A 198 -3.47 8.84 3.62
C TYR A 198 -4.06 10.20 3.27
N ARG A 199 -3.62 10.79 2.15
CA ARG A 199 -4.11 12.09 1.69
C ARG A 199 -5.43 11.96 0.93
N ARG A 200 -6.42 12.74 1.37
CA ARG A 200 -7.69 12.87 0.65
C ARG A 200 -7.64 14.10 -0.25
N THR A 201 -7.60 13.87 -1.54
CA THR A 201 -7.72 14.92 -2.55
C THR A 201 -9.04 14.78 -3.32
N ASP A 202 -9.53 15.88 -3.87
CA ASP A 202 -10.76 15.87 -4.68
C ASP A 202 -10.66 15.01 -5.94
N ASN A 203 -9.45 14.78 -6.44
CA ASN A 203 -9.15 13.98 -7.63
C ASN A 203 -8.86 12.49 -7.34
N SER A 204 -9.02 12.02 -6.10
CA SER A 204 -8.73 10.64 -5.72
C SER A 204 -9.54 9.62 -6.52
N LEU A 205 -8.87 8.59 -7.05
CA LEU A 205 -9.46 7.46 -7.80
C LEU A 205 -10.54 6.71 -7.01
N SER A 206 -10.54 6.84 -5.68
CA SER A 206 -11.48 6.21 -4.75
C SER A 206 -12.83 6.94 -4.62
N ARG A 207 -12.99 8.13 -5.22
CA ARG A 207 -14.21 8.96 -5.07
C ARG A 207 -15.46 8.34 -5.71
N ASN A 208 -15.33 7.65 -6.84
CA ASN A 208 -16.48 7.05 -7.53
C ASN A 208 -16.85 5.69 -6.91
N LYS A 209 -17.74 5.74 -5.91
CA LYS A 209 -18.19 4.55 -5.14
C LYS A 209 -18.87 3.49 -6.01
N LEU A 210 -19.69 3.87 -7.00
CA LEU A 210 -20.37 2.93 -7.89
C LEU A 210 -19.37 2.17 -8.76
N SER A 211 -18.36 2.86 -9.31
CA SER A 211 -17.28 2.22 -10.04
C SER A 211 -16.48 1.26 -9.14
N LEU A 212 -16.24 1.60 -7.88
CA LEU A 212 -15.56 0.70 -6.94
C LEU A 212 -16.38 -0.55 -6.62
N MET A 213 -17.72 -0.43 -6.54
CA MET A 213 -18.60 -1.58 -6.30
C MET A 213 -18.55 -2.57 -7.47
N SER A 214 -18.64 -2.09 -8.72
CA SER A 214 -18.54 -2.96 -9.90
C SER A 214 -17.18 -3.65 -9.98
N GLU A 215 -16.07 -2.92 -9.63
CA GLU A 215 -14.73 -3.50 -9.60
C GLU A 215 -14.57 -4.58 -8.52
N ASN A 216 -15.28 -4.47 -7.38
CA ASN A 216 -15.26 -5.51 -6.36
C ASN A 216 -15.97 -6.79 -6.83
N TYR A 217 -17.09 -6.68 -7.53
CA TYR A 217 -17.74 -7.84 -8.14
C TYR A 217 -16.85 -8.51 -9.20
N ARG A 218 -16.24 -7.69 -10.10
CA ARG A 218 -15.28 -8.18 -11.09
C ARG A 218 -14.07 -8.84 -10.45
N PHE A 219 -13.59 -8.32 -9.30
CA PHE A 219 -12.50 -8.93 -8.57
C PHE A 219 -12.80 -10.39 -8.19
N TYR A 220 -13.98 -10.68 -7.67
CA TYR A 220 -14.39 -12.05 -7.37
C TYR A 220 -14.50 -12.94 -8.62
N ARG A 221 -14.94 -12.37 -9.74
CA ARG A 221 -15.10 -13.10 -11.01
C ARG A 221 -13.78 -13.37 -11.73
N GLU A 222 -12.97 -12.34 -11.87
CA GLU A 222 -11.81 -12.32 -12.77
C GLU A 222 -10.51 -12.68 -12.04
N VAL A 223 -10.35 -12.26 -10.79
CA VAL A 223 -9.12 -12.50 -10.01
C VAL A 223 -9.23 -13.79 -9.20
N LEU A 224 -10.36 -14.00 -8.53
CA LEU A 224 -10.56 -15.19 -7.70
C LEU A 224 -11.26 -16.35 -8.45
N GLY A 225 -11.67 -16.16 -9.70
CA GLY A 225 -12.19 -17.20 -10.57
C GLY A 225 -13.56 -17.79 -10.18
N TYR A 226 -14.31 -17.11 -9.29
CA TYR A 226 -15.60 -17.65 -8.82
C TYR A 226 -16.69 -17.55 -9.89
N ASN A 227 -17.61 -18.52 -9.93
CA ASN A 227 -18.81 -18.45 -10.76
C ASN A 227 -19.74 -17.28 -10.33
N PRO A 228 -20.70 -16.85 -11.18
CA PRO A 228 -21.54 -15.68 -10.88
C PRO A 228 -22.29 -15.78 -9.55
N GLY A 229 -22.84 -16.95 -9.20
CA GLY A 229 -23.59 -17.14 -7.96
C GLY A 229 -22.74 -16.95 -6.70
N VAL A 230 -21.55 -17.59 -6.67
CA VAL A 230 -20.60 -17.44 -5.57
C VAL A 230 -20.07 -16.01 -5.50
N ALA A 231 -19.76 -15.40 -6.64
CA ALA A 231 -19.29 -14.00 -6.68
C ALA A 231 -20.34 -13.03 -6.13
N SER A 232 -21.62 -13.23 -6.45
CA SER A 232 -22.73 -12.42 -5.90
C SER A 232 -22.86 -12.57 -4.39
N LEU A 233 -22.77 -13.79 -3.87
CA LEU A 233 -22.79 -14.03 -2.42
C LEU A 233 -21.61 -13.35 -1.71
N LEU A 234 -20.40 -13.49 -2.26
CA LEU A 234 -19.21 -12.84 -1.71
C LEU A 234 -19.30 -11.32 -1.79
N PHE A 235 -19.91 -10.78 -2.84
CA PHE A 235 -20.12 -9.35 -2.98
C PHE A 235 -21.10 -8.80 -1.93
N VAL A 236 -22.19 -9.52 -1.61
CA VAL A 236 -23.09 -9.14 -0.50
C VAL A 236 -22.33 -9.15 0.83
N ARG A 237 -21.52 -10.21 1.09
CA ARG A 237 -20.67 -10.28 2.29
C ARG A 237 -19.65 -9.16 2.34
N PHE A 238 -19.10 -8.76 1.21
CA PHE A 238 -18.22 -7.60 1.10
C PHE A 238 -18.95 -6.32 1.53
N LEU A 239 -20.17 -6.07 1.05
CA LEU A 239 -20.94 -4.87 1.42
C LEU A 239 -21.17 -4.80 2.94
N CYS A 240 -21.56 -5.90 3.56
CA CYS A 240 -21.73 -5.97 5.02
C CYS A 240 -20.41 -5.70 5.75
N ALA A 241 -19.32 -6.35 5.34
CA ALA A 241 -18.00 -6.20 5.93
C ALA A 241 -17.45 -4.78 5.76
N TYR A 242 -17.65 -4.17 4.59
CA TYR A 242 -17.25 -2.79 4.30
C TYR A 242 -17.99 -1.77 5.17
N LEU A 243 -19.32 -1.90 5.29
CA LEU A 243 -20.12 -1.01 6.13
C LEU A 243 -19.71 -1.13 7.60
N TRP A 244 -19.60 -2.35 8.10
CA TRP A 244 -19.16 -2.59 9.48
C TRP A 244 -17.76 -2.00 9.73
N TYR A 245 -16.80 -2.30 8.88
CA TYR A 245 -15.43 -1.81 9.04
C TYR A 245 -15.37 -0.28 8.99
N LYS A 246 -16.09 0.34 8.04
CA LYS A 246 -16.12 1.78 7.91
C LYS A 246 -16.68 2.49 9.15
N THR A 247 -17.72 1.92 9.78
CA THR A 247 -18.34 2.53 10.97
C THR A 247 -17.55 2.30 12.25
N THR A 248 -16.79 1.21 12.33
CA THR A 248 -16.07 0.83 13.55
C THR A 248 -14.62 1.28 13.58
N SER A 249 -13.97 1.43 12.41
CA SER A 249 -12.53 1.69 12.33
C SER A 249 -12.15 3.16 12.12
N VAL A 250 -13.07 4.01 11.65
CA VAL A 250 -12.76 5.43 11.37
C VAL A 250 -13.23 6.29 12.53
N LYS A 251 -12.30 7.00 13.19
CA LYS A 251 -12.58 7.92 14.31
C LYS A 251 -12.00 9.29 14.01
N SER A 252 -12.75 10.36 14.30
CA SER A 252 -12.21 11.73 14.24
C SER A 252 -11.07 11.89 15.23
N ILE A 253 -10.11 12.74 14.90
CA ILE A 253 -9.06 13.21 15.80
C ILE A 253 -9.50 14.61 16.23
N ASP A 254 -9.79 14.77 17.51
CA ASP A 254 -10.13 16.07 18.13
C ASP A 254 -8.89 16.98 18.18
#